data_1f7a57b0e77c9030b2e898b8a247f8b7
#
_entry.id   1f7a57b0e77c9030b2e898b8a247f8b7
#
_cell.length_a   1.000
_cell.length_b   1.000
_cell.length_c   1.000
_cell.angle_alpha   90.00
_cell.angle_beta   90.00
_cell.angle_gamma   90.00
#
_symmetry.space_group_name_H-M   'P 1'
#
loop_
_entity.id
_entity.type
_entity.pdbx_description
1 polymer ?
#
loop_
_entity_poly.entity_id
_entity_poly.type
_entity_poly.pdbx_seq_one_letter_code
_entity_poly.pdbx_strand_id
1 'polypeptide(L)'
;RRFLLVRRPQGAPVPQDFRLASEAIPTAPSGGLVIRNHYASLDPAQRGWMDDSPSYMPPIPLGDPVRATTIGVVHQSENPDFKSGDWVMGLNGLEDYSIVTPGGFTTKLDVSLVDPPYRYLSAMGAVGLTAYFGLLEVGQPKAGEAVLVSGAAGAVGSVVGQLAKIKGCRAIGIAGGADKCARLVRDYGFDVAIDYKGKSVDQLAADIHAAAPQGVDVIFENVGGDVF
;
A
#
# COMPACT_ATOMS: atom_id res chain seq x y z
N ARG A 1 -22.10 5.82 -4.99
CA ARG A 1 -22.14 4.75 -3.98
C ARG A 1 -21.04 5.00 -2.97
N ARG A 2 -21.26 4.60 -1.71
CA ARG A 2 -20.32 4.80 -0.61
C ARG A 2 -20.24 3.52 0.21
N PHE A 3 -19.04 3.09 0.57
CA PHE A 3 -18.80 1.90 1.36
C PHE A 3 -18.57 2.31 2.82
N LEU A 4 -19.62 2.28 3.63
CA LEU A 4 -19.67 2.84 4.99
C LEU A 4 -19.23 1.79 6.01
N LEU A 5 -18.39 2.19 6.97
CA LEU A 5 -18.09 1.39 8.17
C LEU A 5 -19.28 1.49 9.14
N VAL A 6 -19.99 0.40 9.38
CA VAL A 6 -21.16 0.40 10.27
C VAL A 6 -20.94 -0.33 11.59
N ARG A 7 -19.86 -1.09 11.69
CA ARG A 7 -19.46 -1.81 12.90
C ARG A 7 -17.94 -1.92 12.95
N ARG A 8 -17.34 -1.86 14.15
CA ARG A 8 -15.91 -2.12 14.38
C ARG A 8 -15.61 -3.60 14.14
N PRO A 9 -14.70 -3.96 13.20
CA PRO A 9 -14.35 -5.36 12.98
C PRO A 9 -13.71 -5.99 14.22
N GLN A 10 -14.06 -7.24 14.50
CA GLN A 10 -13.40 -8.07 15.51
C GLN A 10 -12.50 -9.08 14.78
N GLY A 11 -11.18 -8.86 14.78
CA GLY A 11 -10.26 -9.63 13.94
C GLY A 11 -10.27 -9.16 12.48
N ALA A 12 -10.31 -10.09 11.53
CA ALA A 12 -10.42 -9.76 10.10
C ALA A 12 -11.79 -9.14 9.79
N PRO A 13 -11.84 -8.07 8.95
CA PRO A 13 -13.10 -7.48 8.54
C PRO A 13 -13.99 -8.47 7.80
N VAL A 14 -15.29 -8.42 8.06
CA VAL A 14 -16.30 -9.23 7.41
C VAL A 14 -17.37 -8.35 6.74
N PRO A 15 -18.14 -8.85 5.75
CA PRO A 15 -19.12 -8.04 5.01
C PRO A 15 -20.11 -7.28 5.90
N GLN A 16 -20.46 -7.85 7.06
CA GLN A 16 -21.40 -7.25 8.02
C GLN A 16 -20.86 -6.01 8.73
N ASP A 17 -19.57 -5.73 8.65
CA ASP A 17 -18.96 -4.52 9.21
C ASP A 17 -19.20 -3.31 8.31
N PHE A 18 -19.71 -3.54 7.10
CA PHE A 18 -19.87 -2.52 6.08
C PHE A 18 -21.30 -2.44 5.55
N ARG A 19 -21.64 -1.29 4.99
CA ARG A 19 -22.89 -1.07 4.26
C ARG A 19 -22.59 -0.28 2.98
N LEU A 20 -23.05 -0.78 1.84
CA LEU A 20 -23.08 -0.03 0.60
C LEU A 20 -24.29 0.91 0.61
N ALA A 21 -24.06 2.23 0.55
CA ALA A 21 -25.08 3.26 0.43
C ALA A 21 -25.04 3.89 -0.96
N SER A 22 -26.18 4.38 -1.42
CA SER A 22 -26.31 5.17 -2.65
C SER A 22 -26.91 6.52 -2.31
N GLU A 23 -26.25 7.59 -2.74
CA GLU A 23 -26.63 8.97 -2.47
C GLU A 23 -26.54 9.79 -3.78
N ALA A 24 -27.14 10.97 -3.79
CA ALA A 24 -26.95 11.91 -4.88
C ALA A 24 -25.47 12.34 -4.97
N ILE A 25 -25.03 12.72 -6.16
CA ILE A 25 -23.68 13.30 -6.34
C ILE A 25 -23.62 14.59 -5.52
N PRO A 26 -22.64 14.73 -4.63
CA PRO A 26 -22.52 15.93 -3.81
C PRO A 26 -22.10 17.15 -4.64
N THR A 27 -22.27 18.34 -4.08
CA THR A 27 -21.73 19.59 -4.60
C THR A 27 -20.46 19.99 -3.86
N ALA A 28 -19.53 20.67 -4.54
CA ALA A 28 -18.33 21.16 -3.92
C ALA A 28 -18.64 22.21 -2.85
N PRO A 29 -18.08 22.09 -1.63
CA PRO A 29 -18.18 23.15 -0.63
C PRO A 29 -17.29 24.33 -1.03
N SER A 30 -17.58 25.52 -0.47
CA SER A 30 -16.78 26.73 -0.72
C SER A 30 -15.29 26.46 -0.47
N GLY A 31 -14.45 26.72 -1.47
CA GLY A 31 -13.00 26.45 -1.43
C GLY A 31 -12.62 24.97 -1.51
N GLY A 32 -13.57 24.07 -1.68
CA GLY A 32 -13.34 22.61 -1.74
C GLY A 32 -13.53 22.03 -3.15
N LEU A 33 -13.55 20.69 -3.19
CA LEU A 33 -13.65 19.89 -4.42
C LEU A 33 -14.67 18.78 -4.26
N VAL A 34 -15.21 18.30 -5.37
CA VAL A 34 -15.78 16.97 -5.54
C VAL A 34 -14.91 16.18 -6.51
N ILE A 35 -14.43 15.03 -6.08
CA ILE A 35 -13.60 14.14 -6.88
C ILE A 35 -14.43 12.93 -7.26
N ARG A 36 -14.46 12.57 -8.54
CA ARG A 36 -14.95 11.28 -9.01
C ARG A 36 -13.79 10.29 -8.91
N ASN A 37 -13.87 9.34 -7.98
CA ASN A 37 -12.84 8.33 -7.78
C ASN A 37 -12.89 7.27 -8.89
N HIS A 38 -11.71 6.91 -9.40
CA HIS A 38 -11.53 5.87 -10.41
C HIS A 38 -10.81 4.65 -9.83
N TYR A 39 -9.88 4.89 -8.91
CA TYR A 39 -9.07 3.86 -8.26
C TYR A 39 -8.99 4.13 -6.77
N ALA A 40 -8.94 3.07 -5.98
CA ALA A 40 -8.70 3.13 -4.55
C ALA A 40 -7.66 2.07 -4.16
N SER A 41 -6.76 2.43 -3.25
CA SER A 41 -5.81 1.49 -2.64
C SER A 41 -6.48 0.73 -1.51
N LEU A 42 -6.19 -0.55 -1.39
CA LEU A 42 -6.53 -1.38 -0.24
C LEU A 42 -5.25 -1.68 0.54
N ASP A 43 -5.10 -1.00 1.66
CA ASP A 43 -3.89 -1.03 2.46
C ASP A 43 -4.13 -1.66 3.84
N PRO A 44 -3.17 -2.43 4.41
CA PRO A 44 -3.29 -2.99 5.75
C PRO A 44 -3.59 -1.95 6.84
N ALA A 45 -3.11 -0.72 6.67
CA ALA A 45 -3.36 0.39 7.58
C ALA A 45 -4.86 0.69 7.80
N GLN A 46 -5.69 0.45 6.78
CA GLN A 46 -7.15 0.64 6.86
C GLN A 46 -7.77 -0.18 7.98
N ARG A 47 -7.24 -1.39 8.24
CA ARG A 47 -7.73 -2.23 9.34
C ARG A 47 -7.53 -1.54 10.70
N GLY A 48 -6.36 -0.95 10.92
CA GLY A 48 -6.08 -0.18 12.15
C GLY A 48 -6.94 1.07 12.29
N TRP A 49 -7.28 1.75 11.18
CA TRP A 49 -8.15 2.92 11.20
C TRP A 49 -9.62 2.59 11.49
N MET A 50 -10.03 1.33 11.37
CA MET A 50 -11.37 0.87 11.75
C MET A 50 -11.50 0.60 13.24
N ASP A 51 -10.42 0.49 14.00
CA ASP A 51 -10.44 0.33 15.46
C ASP A 51 -10.69 1.67 16.15
N ASP A 52 -11.26 1.61 17.35
CA ASP A 52 -11.45 2.77 18.22
C ASP A 52 -10.29 2.88 19.21
N SER A 53 -9.10 3.05 18.67
CA SER A 53 -7.86 3.12 19.44
C SER A 53 -6.96 4.25 18.93
N PRO A 54 -6.13 4.87 19.78
CA PRO A 54 -5.16 5.87 19.36
C PRO A 54 -4.20 5.33 18.31
N SER A 55 -4.03 6.06 17.21
CA SER A 55 -3.12 5.75 16.12
C SER A 55 -2.60 7.06 15.53
N TYR A 56 -1.70 6.98 14.53
CA TYR A 56 -1.23 8.14 13.77
C TYR A 56 -2.33 8.81 12.93
N MET A 57 -3.47 8.12 12.74
CA MET A 57 -4.67 8.67 12.12
C MET A 57 -5.87 8.48 13.06
N PRO A 58 -6.80 9.45 13.10
CA PRO A 58 -8.04 9.26 13.88
C PRO A 58 -8.81 8.05 13.38
N PRO A 59 -9.52 7.33 14.27
CA PRO A 59 -10.43 6.27 13.87
C PRO A 59 -11.45 6.74 12.82
N ILE A 60 -11.85 5.84 11.93
CA ILE A 60 -12.97 6.11 11.01
C ILE A 60 -14.25 6.14 11.84
N PRO A 61 -15.05 7.24 11.80
CA PRO A 61 -16.34 7.28 12.47
C PRO A 61 -17.29 6.21 11.92
N LEU A 62 -18.13 5.61 12.78
CA LEU A 62 -19.18 4.72 12.30
C LEU A 62 -20.21 5.51 11.48
N GLY A 63 -20.55 4.98 10.32
CA GLY A 63 -21.42 5.64 9.34
C GLY A 63 -20.68 6.41 8.25
N ASP A 64 -19.36 6.61 8.40
CA ASP A 64 -18.52 7.26 7.39
C ASP A 64 -17.96 6.25 6.37
N PRO A 65 -17.56 6.72 5.17
CA PRO A 65 -16.87 5.90 4.20
C PRO A 65 -15.55 5.33 4.75
N VAL A 66 -15.27 4.09 4.41
CA VAL A 66 -13.97 3.49 4.70
C VAL A 66 -12.89 4.34 4.04
N ARG A 67 -11.99 4.91 4.86
CA ARG A 67 -10.91 5.77 4.39
C ARG A 67 -9.95 5.01 3.48
N ALA A 68 -9.58 5.62 2.36
CA ALA A 68 -8.64 5.05 1.39
C ALA A 68 -7.87 6.14 0.65
N THR A 69 -6.66 5.84 0.24
CA THR A 69 -6.00 6.65 -0.80
C THR A 69 -6.67 6.35 -2.12
N THR A 70 -7.12 7.39 -2.81
CA THR A 70 -7.79 7.25 -4.10
C THR A 70 -7.13 8.10 -5.18
N ILE A 71 -7.32 7.69 -6.42
CA ILE A 71 -7.03 8.49 -7.60
C ILE A 71 -8.33 8.69 -8.35
N GLY A 72 -8.58 9.93 -8.72
CA GLY A 72 -9.78 10.31 -9.43
C GLY A 72 -9.59 11.56 -10.26
N VAL A 73 -10.70 12.05 -10.80
CA VAL A 73 -10.77 13.29 -11.58
C VAL A 73 -11.64 14.29 -10.84
N VAL A 74 -11.19 15.53 -10.77
CA VAL A 74 -11.99 16.62 -10.22
C VAL A 74 -13.28 16.75 -11.02
N HIS A 75 -14.42 16.46 -10.38
CA HIS A 75 -15.75 16.57 -10.97
C HIS A 75 -16.26 18.00 -10.89
N GLN A 76 -16.11 18.63 -9.72
CA GLN A 76 -16.48 20.02 -9.46
C GLN A 76 -15.44 20.67 -8.55
N SER A 77 -15.10 21.93 -8.79
CA SER A 77 -14.17 22.70 -7.98
C SER A 77 -14.71 24.06 -7.61
N GLU A 78 -14.59 24.41 -6.33
CA GLU A 78 -14.70 25.76 -5.79
C GLU A 78 -13.32 26.23 -5.23
N ASN A 79 -12.23 25.53 -5.60
CA ASN A 79 -10.86 25.82 -5.20
C ASN A 79 -10.07 26.35 -6.42
N PRO A 80 -9.43 27.53 -6.33
CA PRO A 80 -8.72 28.15 -7.46
C PRO A 80 -7.53 27.33 -7.99
N ASP A 81 -6.96 26.47 -7.14
CA ASP A 81 -5.79 25.66 -7.51
C ASP A 81 -6.17 24.43 -8.35
N PHE A 82 -7.45 24.08 -8.43
CA PHE A 82 -7.93 22.88 -9.14
C PHE A 82 -9.05 23.23 -10.10
N LYS A 83 -9.09 22.52 -11.22
CA LYS A 83 -10.17 22.65 -12.21
C LYS A 83 -10.80 21.29 -12.51
N SER A 84 -12.06 21.31 -12.96
CA SER A 84 -12.72 20.10 -13.46
C SER A 84 -11.86 19.45 -14.56
N GLY A 85 -11.70 18.14 -14.47
CA GLY A 85 -10.84 17.35 -15.36
C GLY A 85 -9.41 17.13 -14.85
N ASP A 86 -8.95 17.83 -13.82
CA ASP A 86 -7.64 17.55 -13.22
C ASP A 86 -7.61 16.16 -12.59
N TRP A 87 -6.58 15.38 -12.88
CA TRP A 87 -6.30 14.13 -12.16
C TRP A 87 -5.68 14.45 -10.82
N VAL A 88 -6.19 13.78 -9.79
CA VAL A 88 -5.77 14.02 -8.39
C VAL A 88 -5.65 12.72 -7.62
N MET A 89 -4.76 12.73 -6.64
CA MET A 89 -4.66 11.71 -5.59
C MET A 89 -4.96 12.36 -4.25
N GLY A 90 -5.70 11.67 -3.39
CA GLY A 90 -6.03 12.15 -2.06
C GLY A 90 -6.35 11.04 -1.09
N LEU A 91 -6.39 11.37 0.21
CA LEU A 91 -6.87 10.49 1.25
C LEU A 91 -8.38 10.71 1.40
N ASN A 92 -9.14 9.90 0.71
CA ASN A 92 -10.58 10.01 0.58
C ASN A 92 -11.30 8.79 1.20
N GLY A 93 -12.43 8.38 0.61
CA GLY A 93 -13.19 7.20 1.00
C GLY A 93 -13.32 6.17 -0.12
N LEU A 94 -13.68 4.93 0.24
CA LEU A 94 -14.15 3.94 -0.72
C LEU A 94 -15.57 4.33 -1.18
N GLU A 95 -15.62 5.26 -2.13
CA GLU A 95 -16.84 5.85 -2.65
C GLU A 95 -16.66 6.33 -4.09
N ASP A 96 -17.75 6.45 -4.85
CA ASP A 96 -17.69 6.92 -6.25
C ASP A 96 -17.34 8.41 -6.32
N TYR A 97 -17.80 9.22 -5.35
CA TYR A 97 -17.53 10.67 -5.28
C TYR A 97 -17.14 11.05 -3.86
N SER A 98 -16.00 11.71 -3.72
CA SER A 98 -15.51 12.24 -2.45
C SER A 98 -15.59 13.76 -2.40
N ILE A 99 -16.00 14.30 -1.25
CA ILE A 99 -15.90 15.71 -0.94
C ILE A 99 -14.53 15.98 -0.30
N VAL A 100 -13.80 16.94 -0.82
CA VAL A 100 -12.58 17.46 -0.22
C VAL A 100 -12.82 18.87 0.27
N THR A 101 -12.65 19.09 1.58
CA THR A 101 -12.75 20.42 2.19
C THR A 101 -11.42 21.19 2.06
N PRO A 102 -11.40 22.51 2.22
CA PRO A 102 -10.15 23.28 2.25
C PRO A 102 -9.16 22.71 3.28
N GLY A 103 -7.90 22.58 2.88
CA GLY A 103 -6.85 21.96 3.72
C GLY A 103 -6.83 20.43 3.67
N GLY A 104 -7.74 19.77 2.95
CA GLY A 104 -7.71 18.34 2.72
C GLY A 104 -6.47 17.92 1.91
N PHE A 105 -5.99 16.69 2.20
CA PHE A 105 -4.83 16.15 1.49
C PHE A 105 -5.22 15.75 0.06
N THR A 106 -4.85 16.59 -0.92
CA THR A 106 -5.09 16.33 -2.34
C THR A 106 -3.93 16.88 -3.16
N THR A 107 -3.39 16.06 -4.05
CA THR A 107 -2.28 16.41 -4.94
C THR A 107 -2.68 16.20 -6.39
N LYS A 108 -2.36 17.17 -7.27
CA LYS A 108 -2.48 16.98 -8.72
C LYS A 108 -1.49 15.93 -9.20
N LEU A 109 -1.95 15.14 -10.15
CA LEU A 109 -1.14 14.14 -10.82
C LEU A 109 -0.86 14.53 -12.26
N ASP A 110 0.38 14.44 -12.65
CA ASP A 110 0.74 14.49 -14.06
C ASP A 110 0.64 13.10 -14.68
N VAL A 111 -0.51 12.82 -15.25
CA VAL A 111 -0.78 11.53 -15.88
C VAL A 111 -0.05 11.31 -17.19
N SER A 112 0.66 12.32 -17.71
CA SER A 112 1.53 12.16 -18.88
C SER A 112 2.84 11.44 -18.52
N LEU A 113 3.25 11.51 -17.26
CA LEU A 113 4.47 10.85 -16.76
C LEU A 113 4.27 9.37 -16.45
N VAL A 114 3.04 8.97 -16.13
CA VAL A 114 2.74 7.61 -15.62
C VAL A 114 1.41 7.10 -16.17
N ASP A 115 1.49 6.11 -17.05
CA ASP A 115 0.32 5.42 -17.59
C ASP A 115 0.42 3.92 -17.29
N PRO A 116 -0.61 3.30 -16.74
CA PRO A 116 -1.90 3.86 -16.30
C PRO A 116 -1.79 4.60 -14.93
N PRO A 117 -2.70 5.54 -14.65
CA PRO A 117 -2.65 6.41 -13.45
C PRO A 117 -2.62 5.68 -12.12
N TYR A 118 -3.16 4.46 -12.01
CA TYR A 118 -3.14 3.69 -10.76
C TYR A 118 -1.72 3.36 -10.26
N ARG A 119 -0.68 3.51 -11.09
CA ARG A 119 0.71 3.35 -10.65
C ARG A 119 1.14 4.37 -9.59
N TYR A 120 0.42 5.50 -9.50
CA TYR A 120 0.58 6.45 -8.39
C TYR A 120 0.08 5.90 -7.04
N LEU A 121 -0.73 4.82 -7.03
CA LEU A 121 -1.07 4.09 -5.79
C LEU A 121 -0.05 2.98 -5.46
N SER A 122 0.93 2.72 -6.32
CA SER A 122 1.92 1.66 -6.15
C SER A 122 3.35 2.22 -6.20
N ALA A 123 4.15 1.86 -7.21
CA ALA A 123 5.57 2.20 -7.29
C ALA A 123 5.87 3.72 -7.28
N MET A 124 4.94 4.56 -7.80
CA MET A 124 5.09 6.02 -7.83
C MET A 124 4.40 6.72 -6.64
N GLY A 125 3.87 5.98 -5.69
CA GLY A 125 3.17 6.51 -4.51
C GLY A 125 3.76 6.01 -3.20
N ALA A 126 2.93 5.96 -2.14
CA ALA A 126 3.36 5.60 -0.80
C ALA A 126 4.10 4.26 -0.72
N VAL A 127 3.67 3.27 -1.50
CA VAL A 127 4.33 1.95 -1.58
C VAL A 127 5.77 2.07 -2.07
N GLY A 128 5.99 2.76 -3.19
CA GLY A 128 7.31 2.96 -3.76
C GLY A 128 8.20 3.84 -2.88
N LEU A 129 7.64 4.91 -2.31
CA LEU A 129 8.35 5.78 -1.36
C LEU A 129 8.82 5.00 -0.13
N THR A 130 7.95 4.16 0.45
CA THR A 130 8.30 3.29 1.58
C THR A 130 9.46 2.35 1.22
N ALA A 131 9.37 1.69 0.07
CA ALA A 131 10.42 0.79 -0.41
C ALA A 131 11.73 1.55 -0.67
N TYR A 132 11.66 2.70 -1.33
CA TYR A 132 12.82 3.50 -1.70
C TYR A 132 13.55 4.02 -0.46
N PHE A 133 12.88 4.77 0.39
CA PHE A 133 13.52 5.37 1.57
C PHE A 133 13.91 4.31 2.59
N GLY A 134 13.05 3.30 2.83
CA GLY A 134 13.36 2.22 3.77
C GLY A 134 14.57 1.40 3.35
N LEU A 135 14.70 1.07 2.06
CA LEU A 135 15.83 0.29 1.61
C LEU A 135 17.08 1.16 1.38
N LEU A 136 16.95 2.29 0.68
CA LEU A 136 18.12 3.02 0.18
C LEU A 136 18.67 4.04 1.18
N GLU A 137 17.78 4.69 1.99
CA GLU A 137 18.23 5.70 2.94
C GLU A 137 18.46 5.11 4.35
N VAL A 138 17.66 4.11 4.75
CA VAL A 138 17.78 3.45 6.05
C VAL A 138 18.65 2.19 5.94
N GLY A 139 18.29 1.25 5.06
CA GLY A 139 19.00 -0.01 4.88
C GLY A 139 20.39 0.14 4.26
N GLN A 140 20.55 1.09 3.34
CA GLN A 140 21.80 1.45 2.64
C GLN A 140 22.58 0.25 2.08
N PRO A 141 21.94 -0.69 1.37
CA PRO A 141 22.60 -1.89 0.90
C PRO A 141 23.66 -1.56 -0.16
N LYS A 142 24.76 -2.33 -0.13
CA LYS A 142 25.85 -2.24 -1.09
C LYS A 142 25.80 -3.40 -2.09
N ALA A 143 26.34 -3.18 -3.27
CA ALA A 143 26.43 -4.22 -4.28
C ALA A 143 27.14 -5.48 -3.72
N GLY A 144 26.56 -6.64 -3.96
CA GLY A 144 27.03 -7.94 -3.46
C GLY A 144 26.43 -8.35 -2.11
N GLU A 145 25.84 -7.45 -1.35
CA GLU A 145 25.15 -7.76 -0.08
C GLU A 145 23.85 -8.52 -0.28
N ALA A 146 23.46 -9.28 0.75
CA ALA A 146 22.22 -10.05 0.80
C ALA A 146 21.10 -9.23 1.48
N VAL A 147 20.00 -8.99 0.76
CA VAL A 147 18.81 -8.31 1.27
C VAL A 147 17.69 -9.33 1.44
N LEU A 148 17.24 -9.54 2.68
CA LEU A 148 16.11 -10.39 3.03
C LEU A 148 14.84 -9.53 3.15
N VAL A 149 13.78 -9.94 2.47
CA VAL A 149 12.52 -9.20 2.43
C VAL A 149 11.40 -10.10 2.92
N SER A 150 10.76 -9.76 4.04
CA SER A 150 9.53 -10.42 4.47
C SER A 150 8.31 -9.87 3.74
N GLY A 151 7.23 -10.65 3.63
CA GLY A 151 6.06 -10.23 2.85
C GLY A 151 6.43 -9.82 1.41
N ALA A 152 7.45 -10.47 0.84
CA ALA A 152 8.08 -10.08 -0.41
C ALA A 152 7.12 -10.03 -1.61
N ALA A 153 6.07 -10.83 -1.61
CA ALA A 153 5.05 -10.82 -2.67
C ALA A 153 3.96 -9.74 -2.47
N GLY A 154 4.06 -8.95 -1.40
CA GLY A 154 3.20 -7.80 -1.12
C GLY A 154 3.61 -6.56 -1.91
N ALA A 155 2.83 -5.48 -1.75
CA ALA A 155 3.05 -4.24 -2.48
C ALA A 155 4.46 -3.67 -2.25
N VAL A 156 4.82 -3.39 -0.99
CA VAL A 156 6.14 -2.82 -0.65
C VAL A 156 7.26 -3.84 -0.92
N GLY A 157 7.11 -5.08 -0.43
CA GLY A 157 8.16 -6.09 -0.54
C GLY A 157 8.58 -6.40 -1.98
N SER A 158 7.63 -6.42 -2.92
CA SER A 158 7.95 -6.64 -4.34
C SER A 158 8.76 -5.51 -4.97
N VAL A 159 8.56 -4.27 -4.52
CA VAL A 159 9.37 -3.12 -4.95
C VAL A 159 10.76 -3.15 -4.31
N VAL A 160 10.82 -3.47 -3.01
CA VAL A 160 12.11 -3.58 -2.28
C VAL A 160 13.05 -4.57 -2.96
N GLY A 161 12.57 -5.77 -3.29
CA GLY A 161 13.41 -6.78 -3.94
C GLY A 161 13.93 -6.33 -5.30
N GLN A 162 13.08 -5.67 -6.11
CA GLN A 162 13.51 -5.10 -7.39
C GLN A 162 14.56 -3.98 -7.21
N LEU A 163 14.38 -3.10 -6.23
CA LEU A 163 15.37 -2.08 -5.89
C LEU A 163 16.68 -2.70 -5.42
N ALA A 164 16.64 -3.77 -4.60
CA ALA A 164 17.82 -4.52 -4.21
C ALA A 164 18.56 -5.09 -5.43
N LYS A 165 17.84 -5.65 -6.40
CA LYS A 165 18.44 -6.12 -7.66
C LYS A 165 19.07 -4.99 -8.47
N ILE A 166 18.41 -3.85 -8.59
CA ILE A 166 18.96 -2.66 -9.27
C ILE A 166 20.26 -2.18 -8.61
N LYS A 167 20.37 -2.33 -7.28
CA LYS A 167 21.59 -2.00 -6.52
C LYS A 167 22.69 -3.07 -6.60
N GLY A 168 22.43 -4.17 -7.31
CA GLY A 168 23.41 -5.27 -7.44
C GLY A 168 23.47 -6.19 -6.23
N CYS A 169 22.43 -6.18 -5.39
CA CYS A 169 22.32 -7.05 -4.22
C CYS A 169 21.74 -8.42 -4.59
N ARG A 170 21.96 -9.40 -3.71
CA ARG A 170 21.24 -10.65 -3.69
C ARG A 170 19.90 -10.44 -3.01
N ALA A 171 18.79 -10.57 -3.73
CA ALA A 171 17.44 -10.41 -3.19
C ALA A 171 16.85 -11.77 -2.77
N ILE A 172 16.51 -11.91 -1.49
CA ILE A 172 15.92 -13.11 -0.90
C ILE A 172 14.53 -12.72 -0.39
N GLY A 173 13.47 -13.38 -0.87
CA GLY A 173 12.10 -13.05 -0.51
C GLY A 173 11.43 -14.15 0.31
N ILE A 174 10.74 -13.78 1.39
CA ILE A 174 9.88 -14.68 2.15
C ILE A 174 8.42 -14.41 1.75
N ALA A 175 7.71 -15.44 1.30
CA ALA A 175 6.30 -15.34 0.91
C ALA A 175 5.55 -16.62 1.26
N GLY A 176 4.22 -16.55 1.30
CA GLY A 176 3.38 -17.72 1.66
C GLY A 176 2.79 -18.42 0.44
N GLY A 177 3.30 -19.61 0.12
CA GLY A 177 2.81 -20.48 -0.93
C GLY A 177 3.66 -20.47 -2.20
N ALA A 178 3.73 -21.63 -2.85
CA ALA A 178 4.57 -21.90 -4.02
C ALA A 178 4.35 -20.89 -5.17
N ASP A 179 3.09 -20.54 -5.45
CA ASP A 179 2.77 -19.60 -6.54
C ASP A 179 3.36 -18.20 -6.31
N LYS A 180 3.30 -17.69 -5.05
CA LYS A 180 3.90 -16.42 -4.70
C LYS A 180 5.42 -16.47 -4.80
N CYS A 181 6.03 -17.55 -4.33
CA CYS A 181 7.47 -17.75 -4.45
C CYS A 181 7.93 -17.84 -5.91
N ALA A 182 7.22 -18.59 -6.75
CA ALA A 182 7.51 -18.67 -8.18
C ALA A 182 7.40 -17.29 -8.86
N ARG A 183 6.40 -16.49 -8.47
CA ARG A 183 6.20 -15.12 -8.97
C ARG A 183 7.34 -14.20 -8.59
N LEU A 184 7.85 -14.30 -7.35
CA LEU A 184 9.00 -13.49 -6.90
C LEU A 184 10.22 -13.67 -7.81
N VAL A 185 10.54 -14.92 -8.13
CA VAL A 185 11.70 -15.22 -8.96
C VAL A 185 11.44 -14.85 -10.43
N ARG A 186 10.31 -15.30 -10.97
CA ARG A 186 10.00 -15.14 -12.40
C ARG A 186 9.70 -13.69 -12.80
N ASP A 187 8.85 -12.98 -12.00
CA ASP A 187 8.29 -11.70 -12.40
C ASP A 187 9.03 -10.52 -11.76
N TYR A 188 9.59 -10.70 -10.56
CA TYR A 188 10.24 -9.62 -9.81
C TYR A 188 11.77 -9.77 -9.70
N GLY A 189 12.33 -10.86 -10.24
CA GLY A 189 13.77 -11.06 -10.35
C GLY A 189 14.50 -11.32 -9.03
N PHE A 190 13.80 -11.81 -8.00
CA PHE A 190 14.46 -12.28 -6.79
C PHE A 190 15.37 -13.46 -7.09
N ASP A 191 16.51 -13.54 -6.41
CA ASP A 191 17.44 -14.65 -6.57
C ASP A 191 16.95 -15.93 -5.87
N VAL A 192 16.27 -15.76 -4.73
CA VAL A 192 15.70 -16.85 -3.93
C VAL A 192 14.34 -16.43 -3.38
N ALA A 193 13.41 -17.37 -3.35
CA ALA A 193 12.13 -17.22 -2.67
C ALA A 193 11.92 -18.38 -1.69
N ILE A 194 11.57 -18.04 -0.45
CA ILE A 194 11.36 -18.97 0.65
C ILE A 194 9.87 -19.01 0.98
N ASP A 195 9.26 -20.19 0.90
CA ASP A 195 7.90 -20.42 1.38
C ASP A 195 7.90 -20.69 2.87
N TYR A 196 7.25 -19.81 3.65
CA TYR A 196 7.16 -20.00 5.10
C TYR A 196 6.01 -20.90 5.55
N LYS A 197 5.05 -21.20 4.65
CA LYS A 197 3.85 -21.97 5.02
C LYS A 197 4.21 -23.39 5.45
N GLY A 198 3.69 -23.78 6.62
CA GLY A 198 3.89 -25.11 7.18
C GLY A 198 5.29 -25.40 7.71
N LYS A 199 6.14 -24.37 7.83
CA LYS A 199 7.48 -24.48 8.41
C LYS A 199 7.51 -23.99 9.84
N SER A 200 8.34 -24.63 10.67
CA SER A 200 8.71 -24.11 11.97
C SER A 200 9.72 -22.96 11.84
N VAL A 201 9.93 -22.19 12.90
CA VAL A 201 10.95 -21.14 12.96
C VAL A 201 12.34 -21.68 12.61
N ASP A 202 12.72 -22.86 13.18
CA ASP A 202 14.02 -23.49 12.90
C ASP A 202 14.18 -23.85 11.41
N GLN A 203 13.11 -24.37 10.78
CA GLN A 203 13.13 -24.68 9.35
C GLN A 203 13.26 -23.41 8.50
N LEU A 204 12.56 -22.35 8.87
CA LEU A 204 12.67 -21.06 8.18
C LEU A 204 14.08 -20.47 8.33
N ALA A 205 14.66 -20.52 9.53
CA ALA A 205 16.02 -20.07 9.78
C ALA A 205 17.06 -20.87 8.96
N ALA A 206 16.88 -22.18 8.85
CA ALA A 206 17.75 -23.03 8.03
C ALA A 206 17.67 -22.67 6.55
N ASP A 207 16.46 -22.41 6.02
CA ASP A 207 16.28 -21.97 4.64
C ASP A 207 16.91 -20.60 4.37
N ILE A 208 16.78 -19.65 5.30
CA ILE A 208 17.42 -18.34 5.22
C ILE A 208 18.94 -18.50 5.19
N HIS A 209 19.49 -19.33 6.08
CA HIS A 209 20.92 -19.60 6.10
C HIS A 209 21.41 -20.26 4.80
N ALA A 210 20.65 -21.20 4.25
CA ALA A 210 20.95 -21.81 2.95
C ALA A 210 20.90 -20.79 1.80
N ALA A 211 19.98 -19.82 1.85
CA ALA A 211 19.87 -18.76 0.86
C ALA A 211 20.98 -17.70 1.00
N ALA A 212 21.47 -17.47 2.21
CA ALA A 212 22.53 -16.50 2.52
C ALA A 212 23.60 -17.15 3.45
N PRO A 213 24.48 -18.02 2.91
CA PRO A 213 25.47 -18.74 3.73
C PRO A 213 26.50 -17.83 4.42
N GLN A 214 26.71 -16.63 3.89
CA GLN A 214 27.60 -15.62 4.46
C GLN A 214 26.88 -14.65 5.43
N GLY A 215 25.58 -14.84 5.62
CA GLY A 215 24.72 -13.98 6.42
C GLY A 215 23.85 -13.06 5.57
N VAL A 216 22.91 -12.41 6.24
CA VAL A 216 22.03 -11.38 5.68
C VAL A 216 22.54 -10.02 6.14
N ASP A 217 22.77 -9.10 5.20
CA ASP A 217 23.31 -7.77 5.50
C ASP A 217 22.20 -6.78 5.82
N VAL A 218 21.05 -6.88 5.12
CA VAL A 218 19.89 -6.01 5.32
C VAL A 218 18.62 -6.84 5.40
N ILE A 219 17.79 -6.58 6.41
CA ILE A 219 16.44 -7.13 6.54
C ILE A 219 15.43 -6.01 6.33
N PHE A 220 14.55 -6.18 5.34
CA PHE A 220 13.40 -5.32 5.15
C PHE A 220 12.14 -6.03 5.63
N GLU A 221 11.68 -5.63 6.82
CA GLU A 221 10.62 -6.32 7.53
C GLU A 221 9.26 -5.67 7.27
N ASN A 222 8.27 -6.47 6.81
CA ASN A 222 6.91 -6.02 6.52
C ASN A 222 5.83 -6.76 7.31
N VAL A 223 6.16 -7.78 8.12
CA VAL A 223 5.16 -8.72 8.66
C VAL A 223 5.17 -8.77 10.19
N GLY A 224 6.36 -8.89 10.80
CA GLY A 224 6.51 -9.12 12.24
C GLY A 224 6.21 -10.56 12.67
N GLY A 225 6.08 -10.78 13.99
CA GLY A 225 5.75 -12.08 14.57
C GLY A 225 6.83 -13.15 14.29
N ASP A 226 6.40 -14.38 14.05
CA ASP A 226 7.28 -15.54 13.88
C ASP A 226 8.17 -15.47 12.62
N VAL A 227 7.92 -14.52 11.72
CA VAL A 227 8.74 -14.32 10.51
C VAL A 227 9.93 -13.39 10.79
N PHE A 228 9.82 -12.57 11.83
CA PHE A 228 10.86 -11.65 12.30
C PHE A 228 11.65 -12.28 13.44
#